data_6c6a5cfb9e55fabff04fcf6787bd39c0
#
_entry.id   6c6a5cfb9e55fabff04fcf6787bd39c0
#
_cell.length_a   1.000
_cell.length_b   1.000
_cell.length_c   1.000
_cell.angle_alpha   90.00
_cell.angle_beta   90.00
_cell.angle_gamma   90.00
#
_symmetry.space_group_name_H-M   'P 1'
#
loop_
_entity.id
_entity.type
_entity.pdbx_description
1 polymer ?
#
loop_
_entity_poly.entity_id
_entity_poly.type
_entity_poly.pdbx_seq_one_letter_code
_entity_poly.pdbx_strand_id
1 'polypeptide(L)'
;KYNVNDALDVTNGEIKIIRAVGNPEIKTITSNMVSGFDSSKENTKLPLTVSYTENGETKTTKYDVSIKDTVTAVSMKNTPKTEYKYNEAIDVSTGTISVTKGSGTKDIAITENMVSGYDPTKLGKQTITITYGGKTTSYEVNVKDYVTGISITPNAITGTYNDELEALINGNDIIYTVTYAKAGATSPRALTESMVAGYNKTSLTDQNSTVTYTDQDTNSYTNGKTFTTNLSVKLKNEISKVTITKPTK
;
A
#
# COMPACT_ATOMS: atom_id res chain seq x y z
N LYS A 1 -4.81 -34.30 20.31
CA LYS A 1 -3.96 -33.38 19.56
C LYS A 1 -3.49 -32.29 20.48
N TYR A 2 -2.23 -31.93 20.39
CA TYR A 2 -1.57 -30.90 21.19
C TYR A 2 -0.89 -29.87 20.29
N ASN A 3 -0.63 -28.68 20.82
CA ASN A 3 0.31 -27.76 20.25
C ASN A 3 1.70 -27.89 20.92
N VAL A 4 2.71 -27.32 20.23
CA VAL A 4 4.05 -27.22 20.85
C VAL A 4 3.96 -26.46 22.17
N ASN A 5 4.62 -27.01 23.19
CA ASN A 5 4.62 -26.56 24.57
C ASN A 5 3.32 -26.74 25.40
N ASP A 6 2.30 -27.42 24.83
CA ASP A 6 1.15 -27.83 25.65
C ASP A 6 1.55 -28.82 26.76
N ALA A 7 0.92 -28.72 27.90
CA ALA A 7 1.01 -29.72 28.95
C ALA A 7 0.23 -30.98 28.56
N LEU A 8 0.65 -32.15 29.11
CA LEU A 8 -0.11 -33.39 28.97
C LEU A 8 -1.48 -33.25 29.64
N ASP A 9 -2.54 -33.46 28.89
CA ASP A 9 -3.91 -33.51 29.37
C ASP A 9 -4.41 -34.97 29.31
N VAL A 10 -4.74 -35.54 30.47
CA VAL A 10 -5.32 -36.88 30.60
C VAL A 10 -6.77 -36.85 31.05
N THR A 11 -7.41 -35.67 31.04
CA THR A 11 -8.82 -35.50 31.45
C THR A 11 -9.73 -36.43 30.64
N ASN A 12 -10.60 -37.16 31.33
CA ASN A 12 -11.49 -38.19 30.79
C ASN A 12 -10.78 -39.36 30.09
N GLY A 13 -9.45 -39.51 30.26
CA GLY A 13 -8.75 -40.70 29.80
C GLY A 13 -9.05 -41.90 30.71
N GLU A 14 -9.31 -43.06 30.10
CA GLU A 14 -9.61 -44.30 30.86
C GLU A 14 -8.80 -45.48 30.31
N ILE A 15 -8.45 -46.41 31.21
CA ILE A 15 -7.92 -47.72 30.87
C ILE A 15 -8.95 -48.80 31.27
N LYS A 16 -9.03 -49.86 30.46
CA LYS A 16 -9.79 -51.04 30.74
C LYS A 16 -8.83 -52.13 31.23
N ILE A 17 -9.02 -52.59 32.45
CA ILE A 17 -8.24 -53.65 33.06
C ILE A 17 -9.02 -54.95 32.85
N ILE A 18 -8.36 -55.95 32.24
CA ILE A 18 -8.93 -57.29 31.99
C ILE A 18 -8.11 -58.29 32.80
N ARG A 19 -8.77 -59.03 33.69
CA ARG A 19 -8.16 -60.10 34.47
C ARG A 19 -8.55 -61.44 33.93
N ALA A 20 -7.86 -62.49 34.30
CA ALA A 20 -8.18 -63.86 33.85
C ALA A 20 -9.58 -64.32 34.27
N VAL A 21 -10.11 -63.82 35.38
CA VAL A 21 -11.41 -64.11 35.94
C VAL A 21 -12.10 -62.84 36.40
N GLY A 22 -13.39 -62.68 36.15
CA GLY A 22 -14.19 -61.53 36.54
C GLY A 22 -14.47 -60.57 35.37
N ASN A 23 -15.27 -59.53 35.66
CA ASN A 23 -15.61 -58.50 34.68
C ASN A 23 -14.47 -57.50 34.49
N PRO A 24 -14.29 -56.89 33.31
CA PRO A 24 -13.36 -55.80 33.10
C PRO A 24 -13.67 -54.61 34.02
N GLU A 25 -12.61 -53.98 34.54
CA GLU A 25 -12.69 -52.80 35.37
C GLU A 25 -12.21 -51.55 34.56
N ILE A 26 -12.89 -50.42 34.70
CA ILE A 26 -12.51 -49.16 34.11
C ILE A 26 -11.83 -48.32 35.18
N LYS A 27 -10.65 -47.74 34.88
CA LYS A 27 -9.94 -46.80 35.73
C LYS A 27 -9.52 -45.56 34.96
N THR A 28 -9.66 -44.41 35.61
CA THR A 28 -9.20 -43.12 35.05
C THR A 28 -7.67 -43.08 34.96
N ILE A 29 -7.16 -42.58 33.84
CA ILE A 29 -5.73 -42.37 33.65
C ILE A 29 -5.30 -41.13 34.45
N THR A 30 -4.16 -41.23 35.14
CA THR A 30 -3.51 -40.12 35.80
C THR A 30 -2.18 -39.81 35.08
N SER A 31 -1.68 -38.58 35.20
CA SER A 31 -0.46 -38.15 34.47
C SER A 31 0.77 -38.99 34.79
N ASN A 32 0.89 -39.51 36.06
CA ASN A 32 1.97 -40.37 36.47
C ASN A 32 1.94 -41.80 35.86
N MET A 33 0.81 -42.19 35.28
CA MET A 33 0.67 -43.43 34.53
C MET A 33 1.18 -43.31 33.08
N VAL A 34 1.39 -42.07 32.58
CA VAL A 34 1.76 -41.80 31.17
C VAL A 34 3.22 -41.42 31.05
N SER A 35 3.92 -42.06 30.12
CA SER A 35 5.32 -41.72 29.78
C SER A 35 5.48 -41.52 28.27
N GLY A 36 6.55 -40.80 27.89
CA GLY A 36 6.91 -40.55 26.51
C GLY A 36 6.30 -39.26 25.90
N PHE A 37 5.57 -38.47 26.73
CA PHE A 37 5.06 -37.17 26.23
C PHE A 37 6.17 -36.12 26.21
N ASP A 38 6.42 -35.59 25.02
CA ASP A 38 7.33 -34.45 24.76
C ASP A 38 6.69 -33.54 23.71
N SER A 39 6.20 -32.40 24.17
CA SER A 39 5.57 -31.38 23.34
C SER A 39 6.53 -30.27 22.89
N SER A 40 7.83 -30.39 23.15
CA SER A 40 8.82 -29.36 22.84
C SER A 40 8.96 -29.07 21.30
N LYS A 41 8.51 -29.98 20.45
CA LYS A 41 8.59 -29.89 19.00
C LYS A 41 7.43 -30.60 18.31
N GLU A 42 7.19 -30.24 17.03
CA GLU A 42 6.20 -30.94 16.21
C GLU A 42 6.49 -32.44 16.11
N ASN A 43 5.41 -33.22 16.22
CA ASN A 43 5.44 -34.65 15.97
C ASN A 43 4.07 -35.12 15.46
N THR A 44 4.05 -35.73 14.29
CA THR A 44 2.79 -36.20 13.69
C THR A 44 2.27 -37.47 14.35
N LYS A 45 3.14 -38.24 15.01
CA LYS A 45 2.83 -39.51 15.66
C LYS A 45 3.77 -39.78 16.83
N LEU A 46 3.47 -39.19 17.98
CA LEU A 46 4.21 -39.40 19.22
C LEU A 46 3.58 -40.56 20.00
N PRO A 47 4.26 -41.71 20.16
CA PRO A 47 3.73 -42.82 20.93
C PRO A 47 3.87 -42.55 22.44
N LEU A 48 2.74 -42.60 23.14
CA LEU A 48 2.68 -42.54 24.60
C LEU A 48 2.50 -43.94 25.15
N THR A 49 3.14 -44.22 26.30
CA THR A 49 2.97 -45.48 27.02
C THR A 49 2.18 -45.20 28.29
N VAL A 50 1.07 -45.90 28.47
CA VAL A 50 0.29 -45.93 29.73
C VAL A 50 0.64 -47.19 30.50
N SER A 51 1.06 -47.04 31.76
CA SER A 51 1.46 -48.11 32.65
C SER A 51 0.48 -48.22 33.83
N TYR A 52 0.05 -49.41 34.10
CA TYR A 52 -0.76 -49.73 35.30
C TYR A 52 -0.11 -50.85 36.12
N THR A 53 0.05 -50.61 37.40
CA THR A 53 0.69 -51.56 38.33
C THR A 53 -0.32 -52.00 39.39
N GLU A 54 -0.44 -53.31 39.60
CA GLU A 54 -1.27 -53.92 40.61
C GLU A 54 -0.53 -55.14 41.16
N ASN A 55 -0.50 -55.32 42.47
CA ASN A 55 0.15 -56.45 43.18
C ASN A 55 1.61 -56.70 42.72
N GLY A 56 2.33 -55.63 42.40
CA GLY A 56 3.73 -55.72 41.95
C GLY A 56 3.91 -56.05 40.46
N GLU A 57 2.83 -56.35 39.74
CA GLU A 57 2.87 -56.53 38.27
C GLU A 57 2.50 -55.25 37.52
N THR A 58 3.31 -54.90 36.53
CA THR A 58 3.04 -53.76 35.64
C THR A 58 2.66 -54.23 34.25
N LYS A 59 1.54 -53.72 33.72
CA LYS A 59 1.14 -53.90 32.34
C LYS A 59 1.08 -52.55 31.63
N THR A 60 1.39 -52.54 30.34
CA THR A 60 1.48 -51.31 29.55
C THR A 60 0.61 -51.40 28.29
N THR A 61 0.12 -50.25 27.85
CA THR A 61 -0.51 -50.09 26.56
C THR A 61 0.00 -48.80 25.90
N LYS A 62 -0.20 -48.64 24.60
CA LYS A 62 0.28 -47.47 23.89
C LYS A 62 -0.87 -46.81 23.11
N TYR A 63 -0.78 -45.48 22.93
CA TYR A 63 -1.56 -44.72 22.00
C TYR A 63 -0.75 -43.58 21.42
N ASP A 64 -1.13 -43.09 20.24
CA ASP A 64 -0.41 -42.04 19.54
C ASP A 64 -1.11 -40.71 19.70
N VAL A 65 -0.33 -39.66 19.93
CA VAL A 65 -0.80 -38.25 19.85
C VAL A 65 -0.05 -37.51 18.76
N SER A 66 -0.61 -36.38 18.32
CA SER A 66 0.07 -35.48 17.40
C SER A 66 0.29 -34.12 18.05
N ILE A 67 1.43 -33.55 17.81
CA ILE A 67 1.82 -32.22 18.24
C ILE A 67 2.02 -31.35 17.02
N LYS A 68 1.41 -30.17 16.98
CA LYS A 68 1.49 -29.22 15.88
C LYS A 68 2.03 -27.89 16.39
N ASP A 69 2.82 -27.21 15.55
CA ASP A 69 3.28 -25.85 15.81
C ASP A 69 2.41 -24.85 15.06
N THR A 70 1.21 -24.60 15.61
CA THR A 70 0.22 -23.74 14.96
C THR A 70 0.46 -22.26 15.22
N VAL A 71 0.11 -21.41 14.24
CA VAL A 71 0.13 -19.96 14.41
C VAL A 71 -0.95 -19.54 15.41
N THR A 72 -0.53 -18.89 16.49
CA THR A 72 -1.42 -18.38 17.55
C THR A 72 -1.71 -16.90 17.39
N ALA A 73 -0.75 -16.11 16.89
CA ALA A 73 -0.91 -14.68 16.63
C ALA A 73 -0.08 -14.20 15.43
N VAL A 74 -0.54 -13.13 14.81
CA VAL A 74 0.17 -12.37 13.78
C VAL A 74 0.03 -10.89 14.10
N SER A 75 1.13 -10.15 14.06
CA SER A 75 1.12 -8.69 14.24
C SER A 75 2.02 -8.02 13.20
N MET A 76 1.71 -6.77 12.86
CA MET A 76 2.57 -5.97 12.01
C MET A 76 3.86 -5.62 12.75
N LYS A 77 5.01 -5.84 12.12
CA LYS A 77 6.32 -5.41 12.64
C LYS A 77 6.83 -4.18 11.89
N ASN A 78 6.97 -4.28 10.57
CA ASN A 78 7.32 -3.16 9.73
C ASN A 78 6.22 -2.97 8.69
N THR A 79 5.62 -1.78 8.68
CA THR A 79 4.59 -1.41 7.70
C THR A 79 5.26 -1.15 6.35
N PRO A 80 4.77 -1.73 5.24
CA PRO A 80 5.27 -1.44 3.91
C PRO A 80 4.81 -0.05 3.43
N LYS A 81 4.98 0.25 2.14
CA LYS A 81 4.52 1.49 1.51
C LYS A 81 3.04 1.75 1.82
N THR A 82 2.70 3.00 2.20
CA THR A 82 1.34 3.41 2.60
C THR A 82 0.70 4.45 1.69
N GLU A 83 1.48 5.16 0.86
CA GLU A 83 0.98 6.17 -0.07
C GLU A 83 1.20 5.70 -1.51
N TYR A 84 0.12 5.66 -2.28
CA TYR A 84 0.10 5.19 -3.67
C TYR A 84 -0.54 6.23 -4.57
N LYS A 85 -0.08 6.33 -5.80
CA LYS A 85 -0.80 7.04 -6.85
C LYS A 85 -1.87 6.14 -7.48
N TYR A 86 -2.89 6.76 -8.05
CA TYR A 86 -3.93 6.05 -8.80
C TYR A 86 -3.32 5.05 -9.80
N ASN A 87 -3.86 3.86 -9.83
CA ASN A 87 -3.47 2.73 -10.69
C ASN A 87 -2.05 2.17 -10.44
N GLU A 88 -1.44 2.48 -9.30
CA GLU A 88 -0.16 1.89 -8.90
C GLU A 88 -0.37 0.53 -8.22
N ALA A 89 0.43 -0.47 -8.58
CA ALA A 89 0.40 -1.78 -7.91
C ALA A 89 0.85 -1.68 -6.45
N ILE A 90 0.31 -2.56 -5.61
CA ILE A 90 0.74 -2.63 -4.21
C ILE A 90 2.22 -3.05 -4.12
N ASP A 91 2.97 -2.42 -3.22
CA ASP A 91 4.35 -2.76 -2.91
C ASP A 91 4.48 -3.12 -1.43
N VAL A 92 4.69 -4.39 -1.15
CA VAL A 92 4.86 -4.93 0.20
C VAL A 92 6.29 -5.37 0.51
N SER A 93 7.24 -5.06 -0.37
CA SER A 93 8.63 -5.56 -0.34
C SER A 93 9.40 -5.22 0.94
N THR A 94 9.06 -4.10 1.61
CA THR A 94 9.68 -3.66 2.87
C THR A 94 8.91 -4.10 4.11
N GLY A 95 7.73 -4.72 3.93
CA GLY A 95 6.84 -5.13 5.01
C GLY A 95 7.28 -6.41 5.69
N THR A 96 7.12 -6.46 7.02
CA THR A 96 7.33 -7.68 7.82
C THR A 96 6.25 -7.84 8.86
N ILE A 97 5.88 -9.08 9.15
CA ILE A 97 5.00 -9.47 10.24
C ILE A 97 5.76 -10.30 11.26
N SER A 98 5.39 -10.18 12.54
CA SER A 98 5.81 -11.08 13.59
C SER A 98 4.76 -12.18 13.76
N VAL A 99 5.17 -13.42 13.56
CA VAL A 99 4.32 -14.61 13.67
C VAL A 99 4.66 -15.36 14.95
N THR A 100 3.69 -15.51 15.84
CA THR A 100 3.83 -16.25 17.09
C THR A 100 3.23 -17.65 16.93
N LYS A 101 4.00 -18.64 17.34
CA LYS A 101 3.64 -20.04 17.42
C LYS A 101 3.98 -20.58 18.82
N GLY A 102 3.63 -21.83 19.11
CA GLY A 102 4.05 -22.51 20.34
C GLY A 102 5.57 -22.56 20.51
N SER A 103 6.32 -22.70 19.42
CA SER A 103 7.79 -22.73 19.40
C SER A 103 8.46 -21.35 19.59
N GLY A 104 7.69 -20.25 19.58
CA GLY A 104 8.19 -18.90 19.73
C GLY A 104 7.72 -17.96 18.61
N THR A 105 8.31 -16.76 18.58
CA THR A 105 7.96 -15.71 17.59
C THR A 105 9.06 -15.59 16.55
N LYS A 106 8.66 -15.49 15.28
CA LYS A 106 9.55 -15.30 14.15
C LYS A 106 9.01 -14.21 13.22
N ASP A 107 9.92 -13.38 12.70
CA ASP A 107 9.58 -12.37 11.68
C ASP A 107 9.58 -12.99 10.29
N ILE A 108 8.56 -12.64 9.50
CA ILE A 108 8.34 -13.13 8.14
C ILE A 108 8.10 -11.92 7.23
N ALA A 109 8.77 -11.87 6.08
CA ALA A 109 8.51 -10.88 5.05
C ALA A 109 7.09 -11.08 4.48
N ILE A 110 6.40 -9.95 4.26
CA ILE A 110 5.08 -9.98 3.62
C ILE A 110 5.27 -10.27 2.13
N THR A 111 4.39 -11.11 1.59
CA THR A 111 4.31 -11.43 0.17
C THR A 111 2.90 -11.09 -0.35
N GLU A 112 2.77 -10.81 -1.65
CA GLU A 112 1.49 -10.37 -2.24
C GLU A 112 0.35 -11.36 -2.03
N ASN A 113 0.64 -12.67 -2.00
CA ASN A 113 -0.36 -13.72 -1.75
C ASN A 113 -0.94 -13.73 -0.33
N MET A 114 -0.31 -13.01 0.62
CA MET A 114 -0.82 -12.82 1.97
C MET A 114 -1.79 -11.63 2.07
N VAL A 115 -1.87 -10.78 1.02
CA VAL A 115 -2.49 -9.45 1.04
C VAL A 115 -3.88 -9.48 0.42
N SER A 116 -4.81 -8.73 1.02
CA SER A 116 -6.14 -8.48 0.48
C SER A 116 -6.64 -7.08 0.85
N GLY A 117 -7.64 -6.59 0.09
CA GLY A 117 -8.30 -5.31 0.37
C GLY A 117 -7.71 -4.11 -0.36
N TYR A 118 -6.71 -4.29 -1.24
CA TYR A 118 -6.16 -3.21 -2.07
C TYR A 118 -6.87 -3.11 -3.42
N ASP A 119 -7.32 -1.91 -3.77
CA ASP A 119 -7.84 -1.55 -5.09
C ASP A 119 -7.12 -0.28 -5.59
N PRO A 120 -6.22 -0.39 -6.59
CA PRO A 120 -5.45 0.75 -7.10
C PRO A 120 -6.33 1.80 -7.81
N THR A 121 -7.55 1.44 -8.19
CA THR A 121 -8.48 2.34 -8.89
C THR A 121 -9.40 3.14 -7.96
N LYS A 122 -9.42 2.79 -6.67
CA LYS A 122 -10.24 3.44 -5.65
C LYS A 122 -9.42 4.44 -4.87
N LEU A 123 -9.69 5.73 -5.06
CA LEU A 123 -9.03 6.81 -4.30
C LEU A 123 -9.44 6.81 -2.83
N GLY A 124 -8.53 7.29 -1.99
CA GLY A 124 -8.71 7.44 -0.55
C GLY A 124 -8.12 6.31 0.27
N LYS A 125 -8.45 6.30 1.55
CA LYS A 125 -7.97 5.32 2.52
C LYS A 125 -8.56 3.94 2.27
N GLN A 126 -7.71 2.91 2.40
CA GLN A 126 -8.07 1.51 2.29
C GLN A 126 -7.38 0.71 3.40
N THR A 127 -8.09 -0.23 3.99
CA THR A 127 -7.53 -1.16 4.97
C THR A 127 -6.99 -2.39 4.24
N ILE A 128 -5.72 -2.65 4.40
CA ILE A 128 -5.04 -3.81 3.86
C ILE A 128 -4.97 -4.89 4.94
N THR A 129 -5.45 -6.07 4.60
CA THR A 129 -5.43 -7.24 5.50
C THR A 129 -4.33 -8.20 5.08
N ILE A 130 -3.48 -8.58 6.03
CA ILE A 130 -2.45 -9.60 5.88
C ILE A 130 -2.94 -10.87 6.56
N THR A 131 -2.93 -12.00 5.85
CA THR A 131 -3.33 -13.31 6.37
C THR A 131 -2.14 -14.28 6.35
N TYR A 132 -1.86 -14.89 7.50
CA TYR A 132 -0.84 -15.93 7.62
C TYR A 132 -1.26 -17.01 8.63
N GLY A 133 -1.23 -18.28 8.23
CA GLY A 133 -1.59 -19.40 9.10
C GLY A 133 -2.98 -19.31 9.73
N GLY A 134 -3.95 -18.70 9.02
CA GLY A 134 -5.32 -18.51 9.49
C GLY A 134 -5.50 -17.37 10.51
N LYS A 135 -4.47 -16.57 10.76
CA LYS A 135 -4.52 -15.34 11.57
C LYS A 135 -4.32 -14.12 10.70
N THR A 136 -4.83 -12.97 11.11
CA THR A 136 -4.81 -11.74 10.37
C THR A 136 -4.23 -10.57 11.16
N THR A 137 -3.62 -9.63 10.47
CA THR A 137 -3.29 -8.28 10.93
C THR A 137 -3.59 -7.30 9.80
N SER A 138 -3.59 -5.98 10.07
CA SER A 138 -3.93 -5.00 9.04
C SER A 138 -3.13 -3.71 9.19
N TYR A 139 -3.07 -2.93 8.10
CA TYR A 139 -2.56 -1.56 8.07
C TYR A 139 -3.37 -0.73 7.07
N GLU A 140 -3.24 0.59 7.12
CA GLU A 140 -3.92 1.49 6.18
C GLU A 140 -2.98 1.96 5.07
N VAL A 141 -3.53 2.09 3.88
CA VAL A 141 -2.90 2.78 2.74
C VAL A 141 -3.83 3.90 2.25
N ASN A 142 -3.27 4.84 1.50
CA ASN A 142 -4.01 5.92 0.88
C ASN A 142 -3.64 6.02 -0.61
N VAL A 143 -4.63 5.87 -1.49
CA VAL A 143 -4.47 6.00 -2.94
C VAL A 143 -4.89 7.41 -3.34
N LYS A 144 -3.99 8.17 -3.96
CA LYS A 144 -4.20 9.56 -4.37
C LYS A 144 -4.21 9.68 -5.89
N ASP A 145 -5.04 10.59 -6.40
CA ASP A 145 -4.93 11.02 -7.79
C ASP A 145 -3.65 11.84 -7.99
N TYR A 146 -3.24 12.08 -9.23
CA TYR A 146 -2.04 12.84 -9.53
C TYR A 146 -2.18 13.61 -10.83
N VAL A 147 -1.51 14.76 -10.92
CA VAL A 147 -1.46 15.57 -12.14
C VAL A 147 -0.59 14.87 -13.18
N THR A 148 -1.13 14.70 -14.38
CA THR A 148 -0.44 14.14 -15.54
C THR A 148 0.08 15.23 -16.49
N GLY A 149 -0.47 16.45 -16.42
CA GLY A 149 -0.03 17.56 -17.23
C GLY A 149 -0.93 18.78 -17.12
N ILE A 150 -0.51 19.84 -17.81
CA ILE A 150 -1.29 21.07 -18.03
C ILE A 150 -1.36 21.38 -19.52
N SER A 151 -2.45 22.04 -19.92
CA SER A 151 -2.63 22.61 -21.26
C SER A 151 -3.10 24.05 -21.14
N ILE A 152 -2.82 24.85 -22.18
CA ILE A 152 -3.31 26.23 -22.30
C ILE A 152 -4.06 26.42 -23.62
N THR A 153 -5.04 27.32 -23.62
CA THR A 153 -5.82 27.66 -24.81
C THR A 153 -6.17 29.15 -24.80
N PRO A 154 -5.85 29.90 -25.87
CA PRO A 154 -4.98 29.52 -26.98
C PRO A 154 -3.53 29.31 -26.55
N ASN A 155 -2.78 28.45 -27.23
CA ASN A 155 -1.35 28.19 -26.96
C ASN A 155 -0.40 29.01 -27.86
N ALA A 156 -0.97 29.81 -28.78
CA ALA A 156 -0.25 30.74 -29.62
C ALA A 156 -1.04 32.06 -29.75
N ILE A 157 -0.37 33.17 -29.52
CA ILE A 157 -0.95 34.53 -29.57
C ILE A 157 -0.07 35.46 -30.32
N THR A 158 -0.68 36.55 -30.78
CA THR A 158 0.03 37.69 -31.38
C THR A 158 -0.24 38.96 -30.61
N GLY A 159 0.75 39.82 -30.52
CA GLY A 159 0.67 41.15 -29.93
C GLY A 159 1.44 42.17 -30.74
N THR A 160 1.58 43.37 -30.18
CA THR A 160 2.34 44.49 -30.74
C THR A 160 3.64 44.65 -29.94
N TYR A 161 4.66 45.16 -30.60
CA TYR A 161 5.93 45.52 -29.94
C TYR A 161 5.65 46.38 -28.71
N ASN A 162 6.27 45.97 -27.58
CA ASN A 162 6.16 46.61 -26.26
C ASN A 162 4.85 46.38 -25.50
N ASP A 163 3.96 45.45 -25.96
CA ASP A 163 2.79 45.04 -25.17
C ASP A 163 3.23 44.36 -23.86
N GLU A 164 2.53 44.67 -22.78
CA GLU A 164 2.72 44.00 -21.51
C GLU A 164 2.11 42.59 -21.52
N LEU A 165 2.74 41.62 -20.86
CA LEU A 165 2.30 40.22 -20.86
C LEU A 165 0.88 40.06 -20.33
N GLU A 166 0.59 40.75 -19.20
CA GLU A 166 -0.76 40.72 -18.60
C GLU A 166 -1.85 41.19 -19.56
N ALA A 167 -1.59 42.27 -20.36
CA ALA A 167 -2.50 42.77 -21.36
C ALA A 167 -2.72 41.75 -22.48
N LEU A 168 -1.66 41.07 -22.93
CA LEU A 168 -1.76 39.99 -23.93
C LEU A 168 -2.54 38.79 -23.41
N ILE A 169 -2.32 38.35 -22.15
CA ILE A 169 -3.05 37.26 -21.56
C ILE A 169 -4.55 37.57 -21.48
N ASN A 170 -4.90 38.75 -20.95
CA ASN A 170 -6.30 39.16 -20.78
C ASN A 170 -7.00 39.46 -22.13
N GLY A 171 -6.29 40.08 -23.05
CA GLY A 171 -6.84 40.38 -24.38
C GLY A 171 -7.08 39.17 -25.30
N ASN A 172 -6.45 38.03 -24.99
CA ASN A 172 -6.63 36.77 -25.71
C ASN A 172 -7.38 35.71 -24.88
N ASP A 173 -7.92 36.05 -23.71
CA ASP A 173 -8.68 35.14 -22.85
C ASP A 173 -7.95 33.81 -22.60
N ILE A 174 -6.63 33.87 -22.32
CA ILE A 174 -5.84 32.65 -22.18
C ILE A 174 -6.22 31.93 -20.89
N ILE A 175 -6.59 30.67 -21.03
CA ILE A 175 -6.96 29.78 -19.95
C ILE A 175 -6.00 28.60 -19.87
N TYR A 176 -5.84 28.03 -18.68
CA TYR A 176 -5.14 26.77 -18.48
C TYR A 176 -6.06 25.69 -17.90
N THR A 177 -5.76 24.45 -18.21
CA THR A 177 -6.46 23.26 -17.72
C THR A 177 -5.45 22.28 -17.15
N VAL A 178 -5.71 21.77 -15.94
CA VAL A 178 -4.90 20.74 -15.30
C VAL A 178 -5.56 19.40 -15.55
N THR A 179 -4.78 18.38 -15.91
CA THR A 179 -5.29 17.03 -16.15
C THR A 179 -4.77 16.09 -15.05
N TYR A 180 -5.70 15.41 -14.39
CA TYR A 180 -5.42 14.36 -13.42
C TYR A 180 -5.59 12.96 -14.03
N ALA A 181 -4.90 11.97 -13.48
CA ALA A 181 -4.91 10.61 -14.01
C ALA A 181 -6.29 9.96 -13.96
N LYS A 182 -7.05 10.16 -12.88
CA LYS A 182 -8.40 9.61 -12.70
C LYS A 182 -9.48 10.63 -12.99
N ALA A 183 -9.41 11.80 -12.39
CA ALA A 183 -10.47 12.83 -12.53
C ALA A 183 -10.50 13.46 -13.92
N GLY A 184 -9.43 13.32 -14.72
CA GLY A 184 -9.32 13.95 -16.03
C GLY A 184 -9.05 15.45 -15.94
N ALA A 185 -9.50 16.20 -16.94
CA ALA A 185 -9.28 17.65 -17.05
C ALA A 185 -10.16 18.41 -16.04
N THR A 186 -9.56 19.37 -15.33
CA THR A 186 -10.29 20.32 -14.48
C THR A 186 -11.06 21.35 -15.32
N SER A 187 -11.93 22.10 -14.67
CA SER A 187 -12.50 23.32 -15.30
C SER A 187 -11.38 24.29 -15.68
N PRO A 188 -11.48 24.95 -16.85
CA PRO A 188 -10.52 25.96 -17.28
C PRO A 188 -10.41 27.11 -16.26
N ARG A 189 -9.20 27.66 -16.09
CA ARG A 189 -8.90 28.80 -15.24
C ARG A 189 -8.14 29.85 -16.03
N ALA A 190 -8.31 31.13 -15.70
CA ALA A 190 -7.55 32.20 -16.33
C ALA A 190 -6.05 32.03 -16.04
N LEU A 191 -5.22 32.15 -17.09
CA LEU A 191 -3.77 32.22 -16.94
C LEU A 191 -3.38 33.52 -16.25
N THR A 192 -2.34 33.52 -15.42
CA THR A 192 -1.78 34.71 -14.79
C THR A 192 -0.35 34.94 -15.26
N GLU A 193 0.08 36.20 -15.32
CA GLU A 193 1.45 36.55 -15.71
C GLU A 193 2.50 35.83 -14.86
N SER A 194 2.25 35.68 -13.56
CA SER A 194 3.16 35.00 -12.62
C SER A 194 3.46 33.54 -12.97
N MET A 195 2.63 32.92 -13.79
CA MET A 195 2.83 31.54 -14.27
C MET A 195 3.73 31.48 -15.52
N VAL A 196 4.05 32.62 -16.15
CA VAL A 196 4.73 32.66 -17.45
C VAL A 196 6.14 33.22 -17.31
N ALA A 197 7.11 32.51 -17.84
CA ALA A 197 8.50 32.94 -17.89
C ALA A 197 9.04 32.97 -19.34
N GLY A 198 10.03 33.84 -19.57
CA GLY A 198 10.70 33.90 -20.86
C GLY A 198 10.05 34.82 -21.92
N TYR A 199 9.02 35.57 -21.53
CA TYR A 199 8.47 36.62 -22.41
C TYR A 199 9.35 37.85 -22.42
N ASN A 200 9.54 38.42 -23.63
CA ASN A 200 10.27 39.70 -23.85
C ASN A 200 9.48 40.61 -24.78
N LYS A 201 8.89 41.68 -24.26
CA LYS A 201 8.05 42.63 -24.98
C LYS A 201 8.76 43.41 -26.10
N THR A 202 10.09 43.40 -26.11
CA THR A 202 10.88 44.09 -27.16
C THR A 202 11.46 43.14 -28.22
N SER A 203 11.15 41.84 -28.15
CA SER A 203 11.60 40.87 -29.13
C SER A 203 10.56 40.68 -30.25
N LEU A 204 10.97 40.90 -31.50
CA LEU A 204 10.17 40.65 -32.66
C LEU A 204 10.34 39.26 -33.26
N THR A 205 11.22 38.45 -32.69
CA THR A 205 11.34 37.02 -33.01
C THR A 205 10.23 36.21 -32.32
N ASP A 206 9.83 35.11 -32.96
CA ASP A 206 8.88 34.19 -32.31
C ASP A 206 9.42 33.71 -30.98
N GLN A 207 8.61 33.83 -29.90
CA GLN A 207 8.99 33.51 -28.54
C GLN A 207 8.23 32.26 -28.08
N ASN A 208 8.91 31.41 -27.32
CA ASN A 208 8.31 30.21 -26.74
C ASN A 208 8.43 30.33 -25.20
N SER A 209 7.47 31.03 -24.60
CA SER A 209 7.42 31.28 -23.18
C SER A 209 6.97 30.03 -22.42
N THR A 210 7.58 29.76 -21.26
CA THR A 210 7.24 28.62 -20.42
C THR A 210 6.14 28.99 -19.44
N VAL A 211 5.03 28.23 -19.46
CA VAL A 211 3.96 28.32 -18.46
C VAL A 211 4.17 27.23 -17.43
N THR A 212 4.19 27.59 -16.14
CA THR A 212 4.44 26.69 -15.00
C THR A 212 3.22 26.66 -14.10
N TYR A 213 2.76 25.47 -13.77
CA TYR A 213 1.76 25.19 -12.75
C TYR A 213 2.38 24.36 -11.62
N THR A 214 2.15 24.76 -10.37
CA THR A 214 2.51 23.95 -9.19
C THR A 214 1.25 23.36 -8.62
N ASP A 215 1.22 22.03 -8.46
CA ASP A 215 0.09 21.34 -7.84
C ASP A 215 -0.01 21.71 -6.36
N GLN A 216 -1.10 22.36 -5.98
CA GLN A 216 -1.40 22.81 -4.60
C GLN A 216 -2.42 21.90 -3.90
N ASP A 217 -2.91 20.86 -4.56
CA ASP A 217 -3.87 19.95 -3.94
C ASP A 217 -3.18 19.02 -2.94
N THR A 218 -3.41 19.22 -1.66
CA THR A 218 -2.86 18.39 -0.57
C THR A 218 -3.30 16.94 -0.64
N ASN A 219 -4.39 16.64 -1.34
CA ASN A 219 -4.88 15.28 -1.58
C ASN A 219 -4.30 14.65 -2.84
N SER A 220 -3.53 15.42 -3.63
CA SER A 220 -2.83 14.90 -4.80
C SER A 220 -1.53 14.21 -4.41
N TYR A 221 -1.18 13.13 -5.12
CA TYR A 221 0.13 12.47 -5.02
C TYR A 221 1.27 13.37 -5.51
N THR A 222 0.96 14.32 -6.39
CA THR A 222 1.89 15.28 -6.98
C THR A 222 1.90 16.64 -6.27
N ASN A 223 1.29 16.77 -5.09
CA ASN A 223 1.32 18.01 -4.32
C ASN A 223 2.74 18.58 -4.21
N GLY A 224 2.87 19.88 -4.50
CA GLY A 224 4.14 20.60 -4.53
C GLY A 224 5.00 20.39 -5.78
N LYS A 225 4.63 19.48 -6.70
CA LYS A 225 5.34 19.28 -7.97
C LYS A 225 4.90 20.28 -9.02
N THR A 226 5.83 20.62 -9.92
CA THR A 226 5.59 21.54 -11.03
C THR A 226 5.40 20.83 -12.35
N PHE A 227 4.53 21.39 -13.19
CA PHE A 227 4.22 20.93 -14.54
C PHE A 227 4.32 22.13 -15.49
N THR A 228 4.85 21.93 -16.68
CA THR A 228 5.08 23.01 -17.64
C THR A 228 4.42 22.73 -19.00
N THR A 229 4.08 23.82 -19.67
CA THR A 229 3.68 23.83 -21.09
C THR A 229 4.21 25.12 -21.72
N ASN A 230 4.04 25.30 -23.04
CA ASN A 230 4.58 26.43 -23.74
C ASN A 230 3.48 27.34 -24.30
N LEU A 231 3.69 28.66 -24.22
CA LEU A 231 2.92 29.71 -24.86
C LEU A 231 3.77 30.33 -25.99
N SER A 232 3.34 30.18 -27.21
CA SER A 232 3.98 30.83 -28.35
C SER A 232 3.48 32.27 -28.48
N VAL A 233 4.40 33.25 -28.49
CA VAL A 233 4.08 34.69 -28.61
C VAL A 233 4.82 35.27 -29.81
N LYS A 234 4.09 35.96 -30.68
CA LYS A 234 4.64 36.69 -31.83
C LYS A 234 4.26 38.15 -31.76
N LEU A 235 5.25 39.04 -31.62
CA LEU A 235 5.01 40.49 -31.64
C LEU A 235 5.17 41.06 -33.05
N LYS A 236 4.32 42.03 -33.42
CA LYS A 236 4.37 42.75 -34.66
C LYS A 236 4.89 44.17 -34.43
N ASN A 237 5.73 44.64 -35.33
CA ASN A 237 6.15 46.02 -35.34
C ASN A 237 5.16 46.83 -36.20
N GLU A 238 4.24 47.51 -35.54
CA GLU A 238 3.23 48.29 -36.24
C GLU A 238 3.73 49.68 -36.62
N ILE A 239 3.20 50.21 -37.74
CA ILE A 239 3.50 51.59 -38.18
C ILE A 239 2.83 52.55 -37.20
N SER A 240 3.63 53.27 -36.41
CA SER A 240 3.11 54.22 -35.43
C SER A 240 2.84 55.61 -36.01
N LYS A 241 3.46 55.97 -37.14
CA LYS A 241 3.29 57.28 -37.78
C LYS A 241 3.76 57.28 -39.24
N VAL A 242 2.99 57.92 -40.10
CA VAL A 242 3.39 58.28 -41.47
C VAL A 242 3.42 59.81 -41.58
N THR A 243 4.55 60.39 -42.00
CA THR A 243 4.69 61.83 -42.25
C THR A 243 4.97 62.07 -43.72
N ILE A 244 4.35 63.13 -44.30
CA ILE A 244 4.63 63.58 -45.64
C ILE A 244 5.70 64.65 -45.60
N THR A 245 6.82 64.42 -46.27
CA THR A 245 7.83 65.47 -46.52
C THR A 245 7.47 66.11 -47.83
N LYS A 246 7.09 67.41 -47.84
CA LYS A 246 6.89 68.15 -49.06
C LYS A 246 8.20 68.21 -49.84
N PRO A 247 8.18 67.95 -51.16
CA PRO A 247 9.37 68.18 -51.96
C PRO A 247 9.69 69.66 -51.93
N THR A 248 10.92 70.01 -51.64
CA THR A 248 11.47 71.33 -51.81
C THR A 248 11.61 71.58 -53.34
N LYS A 249 10.94 72.63 -53.90
CA LYS A 249 11.16 73.10 -55.26
C LYS A 249 12.54 73.66 -55.39
#